data_a7206d5b4ed3e539878a9271a68856cf
#
_entry.id   a7206d5b4ed3e539878a9271a68856cf
#
_cell.length_a   1.000
_cell.length_b   1.000
_cell.length_c   1.000
_cell.angle_alpha   90.00
_cell.angle_beta   90.00
_cell.angle_gamma   90.00
#
_symmetry.space_group_name_H-M   'P 1'
#
loop_
_entity.id
_entity.type
_entity.pdbx_description
1 polymer ?
#
loop_
_entity_poly.entity_id
_entity_poly.type
_entity_poly.pdbx_seq_one_letter_code
_entity_poly.pdbx_strand_id
1 'polypeptide(L)'
;MRNDMLQARKVLEAQQIGWMVKQKALDDYVKQHDPHYSYTLKNKEDRPDVTIYTLNMTSLKWLDDSEVDATVWWHELTIVVPQNPKMTNLCLLMIGNGRNDDVPQPMDLRVDEAIMTAKSAGFCTAILRQIPNQPITYHKIAMQKCKNGIEDYAVFCSWRKFIIDKMAQPDVLIQFPMVKATVRAMDTITAFLQKESAGKMNIAKFMLTGGSKRGWTSWLAAAVDERVVSFAPLVFDFLNIIKSWHHQYRAYCGWTFAWRHIHELKITRKLDTPRFKILTSHVDPLVLLSFL
;
A
#
# COMPACT_ATOMS: atom_id res chain seq x y z
N MET A 1 5.28 -36.95 -26.30
CA MET A 1 3.93 -36.37 -25.98
C MET A 1 3.47 -36.63 -24.55
N ARG A 2 3.21 -37.90 -24.09
CA ARG A 2 2.66 -38.13 -22.72
C ARG A 2 3.66 -37.74 -21.61
N ASN A 3 4.96 -37.97 -21.80
CA ASN A 3 6.00 -37.56 -20.87
C ASN A 3 6.22 -36.04 -20.84
N ASP A 4 6.10 -35.37 -21.99
CA ASP A 4 6.28 -33.93 -22.10
C ASP A 4 5.10 -33.19 -21.41
N MET A 5 3.89 -33.73 -21.54
CA MET A 5 2.71 -33.20 -20.83
C MET A 5 2.82 -33.39 -19.32
N LEU A 6 3.36 -34.54 -18.86
CA LEU A 6 3.57 -34.82 -17.45
C LEU A 6 4.65 -33.89 -16.84
N GLN A 7 5.71 -33.63 -17.59
CA GLN A 7 6.77 -32.70 -17.21
C GLN A 7 6.25 -31.25 -17.16
N ALA A 8 5.47 -30.82 -18.16
CA ALA A 8 4.84 -29.51 -18.20
C ALA A 8 3.89 -29.32 -17.01
N ARG A 9 3.09 -30.35 -16.67
CA ARG A 9 2.17 -30.31 -15.51
C ARG A 9 2.95 -30.18 -14.18
N LYS A 10 4.04 -30.93 -13.99
CA LYS A 10 4.90 -30.82 -12.79
C LYS A 10 5.54 -29.45 -12.66
N VAL A 11 5.94 -28.85 -13.78
CA VAL A 11 6.49 -27.48 -13.80
C VAL A 11 5.42 -26.46 -13.41
N LEU A 12 4.20 -26.60 -13.93
CA LEU A 12 3.06 -25.73 -13.57
C LEU A 12 2.66 -25.89 -12.08
N GLU A 13 2.59 -27.11 -11.56
CA GLU A 13 2.32 -27.38 -10.15
C GLU A 13 3.41 -26.79 -9.23
N ALA A 14 4.69 -26.98 -9.58
CA ALA A 14 5.81 -26.38 -8.84
C ALA A 14 5.79 -24.85 -8.89
N GLN A 15 5.39 -24.24 -10.00
CA GLN A 15 5.20 -22.82 -10.13
C GLN A 15 4.02 -22.32 -9.27
N GLN A 16 2.88 -23.02 -9.28
CA GLN A 16 1.72 -22.71 -8.44
C GLN A 16 2.07 -22.77 -6.95
N ILE A 17 2.75 -23.83 -6.50
CA ILE A 17 3.19 -23.97 -5.11
C ILE A 17 4.16 -22.82 -4.76
N GLY A 18 5.11 -22.51 -5.62
CA GLY A 18 6.05 -21.42 -5.43
C GLY A 18 5.35 -20.05 -5.35
N TRP A 19 4.25 -19.86 -6.07
CA TRP A 19 3.43 -18.63 -6.02
C TRP A 19 2.60 -18.56 -4.74
N MET A 20 1.95 -19.65 -4.32
CA MET A 20 1.19 -19.70 -3.06
C MET A 20 2.06 -19.37 -1.84
N VAL A 21 3.30 -19.86 -1.80
CA VAL A 21 4.25 -19.55 -0.72
C VAL A 21 4.61 -18.06 -0.70
N LYS A 22 4.62 -17.38 -1.85
CA LYS A 22 5.02 -15.96 -1.97
C LYS A 22 3.91 -14.98 -1.61
N GLN A 23 2.67 -15.29 -2.00
CA GLN A 23 1.49 -14.55 -1.54
C GLN A 23 1.36 -14.65 -0.03
N LYS A 24 1.60 -15.83 0.52
CA LYS A 24 1.58 -16.08 1.94
C LYS A 24 2.49 -15.13 2.73
N ALA A 25 3.64 -14.71 2.17
CA ALA A 25 4.54 -13.80 2.87
C ALA A 25 3.90 -12.42 3.16
N LEU A 26 3.18 -11.83 2.19
CA LEU A 26 2.46 -10.58 2.40
C LEU A 26 1.25 -10.78 3.32
N ASP A 27 0.49 -11.85 3.11
CA ASP A 27 -0.68 -12.20 3.91
C ASP A 27 -0.29 -12.44 5.39
N ASP A 28 0.74 -13.25 5.63
CA ASP A 28 1.27 -13.51 6.98
C ASP A 28 1.76 -12.21 7.65
N TYR A 29 2.47 -11.35 6.91
CA TYR A 29 2.94 -10.06 7.43
C TYR A 29 1.78 -9.13 7.84
N VAL A 30 0.75 -9.04 7.00
CA VAL A 30 -0.43 -8.20 7.28
C VAL A 30 -1.20 -8.73 8.49
N LYS A 31 -1.37 -10.04 8.61
CA LYS A 31 -2.09 -10.70 9.72
C LYS A 31 -1.31 -10.70 11.04
N GLN A 32 0.00 -10.53 10.99
CA GLN A 32 0.83 -10.50 12.20
C GLN A 32 0.36 -9.40 13.16
N HIS A 33 0.08 -9.77 14.40
CA HIS A 33 -0.26 -8.81 15.46
C HIS A 33 0.89 -7.82 15.68
N ASP A 34 0.55 -6.54 15.84
CA ASP A 34 1.50 -5.48 16.12
C ASP A 34 1.05 -4.72 17.39
N PRO A 35 1.82 -4.76 18.48
CA PRO A 35 1.44 -4.11 19.74
C PRO A 35 1.45 -2.57 19.66
N HIS A 36 2.05 -1.98 18.61
CA HIS A 36 2.04 -0.53 18.40
C HIS A 36 0.74 -0.03 17.77
N TYR A 37 -0.09 -0.93 17.23
CA TYR A 37 -1.35 -0.52 16.61
C TYR A 37 -2.28 0.12 17.63
N SER A 38 -2.63 1.37 17.36
CA SER A 38 -3.53 2.16 18.21
C SER A 38 -4.11 3.33 17.42
N TYR A 39 -5.18 3.92 17.92
CA TYR A 39 -5.72 5.16 17.35
C TYR A 39 -6.39 6.02 18.42
N THR A 40 -6.39 7.33 18.18
CA THR A 40 -7.05 8.33 19.04
C THR A 40 -7.80 9.33 18.18
N LEU A 41 -8.98 9.74 18.64
CA LEU A 41 -9.73 10.83 18.02
C LEU A 41 -9.04 12.15 18.32
N LYS A 42 -8.67 12.91 17.28
CA LYS A 42 -8.10 14.25 17.38
C LYS A 42 -9.16 15.34 17.29
N ASN A 43 -10.07 15.20 16.35
CA ASN A 43 -11.08 16.21 16.08
C ASN A 43 -12.37 15.56 15.56
N LYS A 44 -13.50 16.18 15.92
CA LYS A 44 -14.82 15.89 15.35
C LYS A 44 -15.43 17.22 14.92
N GLU A 45 -15.88 17.25 13.68
CA GLU A 45 -16.55 18.43 13.10
C GLU A 45 -17.91 18.00 12.54
N ASP A 46 -18.97 18.52 13.11
CA ASP A 46 -20.33 18.32 12.61
C ASP A 46 -20.70 19.43 11.64
N ARG A 47 -20.99 19.07 10.39
CA ARG A 47 -21.50 19.94 9.34
C ARG A 47 -22.94 19.56 8.99
N PRO A 48 -23.71 20.43 8.31
CA PRO A 48 -25.12 20.15 8.01
C PRO A 48 -25.35 18.81 7.30
N ASP A 49 -24.45 18.42 6.42
CA ASP A 49 -24.61 17.23 5.56
C ASP A 49 -23.72 16.05 5.93
N VAL A 50 -22.66 16.28 6.69
CA VAL A 50 -21.66 15.25 7.06
C VAL A 50 -21.10 15.49 8.45
N THR A 51 -20.65 14.43 9.09
CA THR A 51 -19.73 14.51 10.24
C THR A 51 -18.34 14.06 9.80
N ILE A 52 -17.32 14.82 10.18
CA ILE A 52 -15.91 14.57 9.86
C ILE A 52 -15.17 14.23 11.15
N TYR A 53 -14.52 13.08 11.16
CA TYR A 53 -13.65 12.65 12.25
C TYR A 53 -12.21 12.63 11.77
N THR A 54 -11.30 13.20 12.54
CA THR A 54 -9.86 13.13 12.28
C THR A 54 -9.20 12.35 13.42
N LEU A 55 -8.57 11.23 13.06
CA LEU A 55 -7.89 10.35 13.98
C LEU A 55 -6.37 10.39 13.74
N ASN A 56 -5.61 10.23 14.83
CA ASN A 56 -4.21 9.84 14.77
C ASN A 56 -4.14 8.33 14.95
N MET A 57 -3.63 7.62 13.93
CA MET A 57 -3.53 6.17 13.93
C MET A 57 -2.05 5.77 13.84
N THR A 58 -1.56 5.00 14.81
CA THR A 58 -0.31 4.25 14.69
C THR A 58 -0.64 2.88 14.09
N SER A 59 -0.08 2.56 12.93
CA SER A 59 -0.45 1.35 12.21
C SER A 59 0.39 0.13 12.57
N LEU A 60 1.71 0.34 12.74
CA LEU A 60 2.67 -0.75 12.94
C LEU A 60 4.06 -0.22 13.34
N LYS A 61 4.95 -1.13 13.75
CA LYS A 61 6.40 -0.93 13.74
C LYS A 61 7.01 -1.69 12.56
N TRP A 62 7.76 -0.98 11.70
CA TRP A 62 8.45 -1.54 10.53
C TRP A 62 9.95 -1.56 10.73
N LEU A 63 10.56 -2.75 10.62
CA LEU A 63 11.99 -2.97 10.82
C LEU A 63 12.48 -2.50 12.21
N ASP A 64 13.77 -2.27 12.34
CA ASP A 64 14.38 -1.76 13.56
C ASP A 64 15.24 -0.52 13.31
N ASP A 65 15.62 0.18 14.39
CA ASP A 65 16.34 1.45 14.34
C ASP A 65 17.77 1.31 13.77
N SER A 66 18.31 0.07 13.63
CA SER A 66 19.57 -0.17 12.90
C SER A 66 19.42 -0.18 11.39
N GLU A 67 18.18 -0.25 10.91
CA GLU A 67 17.83 -0.40 9.50
C GLU A 67 17.27 0.88 8.88
N VAL A 68 16.35 1.54 9.61
CA VAL A 68 15.66 2.77 9.18
C VAL A 68 15.44 3.70 10.37
N ASP A 69 15.28 5.00 10.10
CA ASP A 69 14.99 6.01 11.11
C ASP A 69 13.49 6.15 11.45
N ALA A 70 12.60 5.77 10.53
CA ALA A 70 11.14 5.88 10.71
C ALA A 70 10.53 4.48 10.93
N THR A 71 10.74 3.90 12.13
CA THR A 71 10.29 2.54 12.44
C THR A 71 8.82 2.48 12.86
N VAL A 72 8.32 3.42 13.63
CA VAL A 72 6.91 3.46 14.05
C VAL A 72 6.12 4.31 13.06
N TRP A 73 5.17 3.67 12.37
CA TRP A 73 4.37 4.34 11.36
C TRP A 73 3.08 4.89 11.94
N TRP A 74 2.85 6.17 11.74
CA TRP A 74 1.63 6.86 12.14
C TRP A 74 1.00 7.60 10.96
N HIS A 75 -0.31 7.79 11.03
CA HIS A 75 -1.10 8.33 9.93
C HIS A 75 -2.20 9.23 10.47
N GLU A 76 -2.51 10.28 9.73
CA GLU A 76 -3.78 10.95 9.88
C GLU A 76 -4.84 10.19 9.08
N LEU A 77 -5.89 9.77 9.78
CA LEU A 77 -7.04 9.10 9.19
C LEU A 77 -8.26 10.00 9.32
N THR A 78 -8.72 10.56 8.21
CA THR A 78 -9.94 11.36 8.17
C THR A 78 -11.09 10.50 7.70
N ILE A 79 -12.21 10.49 8.44
CA ILE A 79 -13.41 9.72 8.13
C ILE A 79 -14.56 10.69 7.96
N VAL A 80 -15.27 10.62 6.85
CA VAL A 80 -16.42 11.46 6.51
C VAL A 80 -17.67 10.58 6.43
N VAL A 81 -18.64 10.89 7.28
CA VAL A 81 -19.91 10.15 7.37
C VAL A 81 -21.06 11.07 6.98
N PRO A 82 -21.89 10.72 5.98
CA PRO A 82 -23.10 11.48 5.67
C PRO A 82 -24.05 11.48 6.87
N GLN A 83 -24.78 12.58 7.11
CA GLN A 83 -25.80 12.64 8.17
C GLN A 83 -26.92 11.61 7.97
N ASN A 84 -27.27 11.32 6.71
CA ASN A 84 -28.28 10.32 6.35
C ASN A 84 -27.67 9.28 5.40
N PRO A 85 -26.88 8.31 5.90
CA PRO A 85 -26.21 7.34 5.05
C PRO A 85 -27.22 6.37 4.43
N LYS A 86 -27.12 6.18 3.10
CA LYS A 86 -27.91 5.18 2.35
C LYS A 86 -27.35 3.77 2.55
N MET A 87 -26.03 3.67 2.74
CA MET A 87 -25.33 2.41 3.02
C MET A 87 -24.47 2.58 4.27
N THR A 88 -24.68 1.70 5.24
CA THR A 88 -24.04 1.77 6.56
C THR A 88 -22.95 0.70 6.74
N ASN A 89 -22.71 -0.11 5.70
CA ASN A 89 -21.77 -1.22 5.72
C ASN A 89 -20.62 -1.09 4.71
N LEU A 90 -20.56 0.03 3.97
CA LEU A 90 -19.55 0.30 2.93
C LEU A 90 -18.80 1.59 3.22
N CYS A 91 -17.48 1.58 2.99
CA CYS A 91 -16.64 2.78 3.03
C CYS A 91 -15.69 2.81 1.81
N LEU A 92 -15.54 3.98 1.18
CA LEU A 92 -14.46 4.23 0.25
C LEU A 92 -13.24 4.73 1.04
N LEU A 93 -12.14 4.00 1.00
CA LEU A 93 -10.87 4.41 1.58
C LEU A 93 -9.93 4.92 0.48
N MET A 94 -9.60 6.18 0.54
CA MET A 94 -8.64 6.86 -0.33
C MET A 94 -7.24 6.77 0.30
N ILE A 95 -6.32 6.08 -0.34
CA ILE A 95 -4.94 5.95 0.13
C ILE A 95 -4.16 7.17 -0.35
N GLY A 96 -3.75 8.02 0.58
CA GLY A 96 -3.15 9.33 0.33
C GLY A 96 -1.65 9.40 0.58
N ASN A 97 -1.04 10.41 0.00
CA ASN A 97 0.33 10.82 0.31
C ASN A 97 0.37 11.69 1.57
N GLY A 98 1.53 12.20 1.88
CA GLY A 98 1.84 13.08 2.99
C GLY A 98 3.23 12.78 3.52
N ARG A 99 3.72 13.67 4.35
CA ARG A 99 5.01 13.53 5.03
C ARG A 99 4.79 13.66 6.53
N ASN A 100 5.67 13.07 7.32
CA ASN A 100 5.61 13.15 8.78
C ASN A 100 5.99 14.53 9.33
N ASP A 101 6.67 15.31 8.49
CA ASP A 101 7.10 16.71 8.76
C ASP A 101 6.21 17.74 8.06
N ASP A 102 5.11 17.34 7.43
CA ASP A 102 4.15 18.27 6.82
C ASP A 102 3.44 19.10 7.90
N VAL A 103 3.35 20.39 7.67
CA VAL A 103 2.45 21.25 8.44
C VAL A 103 1.02 21.04 7.94
N PRO A 104 0.06 20.79 8.82
CA PRO A 104 -1.34 20.66 8.43
C PRO A 104 -1.81 21.85 7.62
N GLN A 105 -2.36 21.65 6.44
CA GLN A 105 -2.88 22.70 5.59
C GLN A 105 -4.33 23.02 5.98
N PRO A 106 -4.72 24.31 6.04
CA PRO A 106 -6.09 24.69 6.40
C PRO A 106 -7.15 24.20 5.41
N MET A 107 -6.79 23.99 4.14
CA MET A 107 -7.61 23.41 3.09
C MET A 107 -6.88 22.23 2.47
N ASP A 108 -7.41 21.02 2.69
CA ASP A 108 -6.96 19.83 1.97
C ASP A 108 -8.03 19.47 0.93
N LEU A 109 -7.73 19.70 -0.36
CA LEU A 109 -8.63 19.39 -1.48
C LEU A 109 -9.14 17.96 -1.45
N ARG A 110 -8.39 17.03 -0.87
CA ARG A 110 -8.82 15.64 -0.72
C ARG A 110 -9.93 15.46 0.30
N VAL A 111 -9.95 16.27 1.35
CA VAL A 111 -11.07 16.28 2.32
C VAL A 111 -12.33 16.75 1.63
N ASP A 112 -12.24 17.78 0.79
CA ASP A 112 -13.38 18.25 0.00
C ASP A 112 -13.88 17.20 -1.00
N GLU A 113 -12.97 16.48 -1.67
CA GLU A 113 -13.32 15.34 -2.54
C GLU A 113 -14.02 14.22 -1.76
N ALA A 114 -13.55 13.89 -0.56
CA ALA A 114 -14.18 12.89 0.30
C ALA A 114 -15.57 13.34 0.76
N ILE A 115 -15.74 14.62 1.11
CA ILE A 115 -17.02 15.20 1.48
C ILE A 115 -18.01 15.13 0.30
N MET A 116 -17.58 15.57 -0.88
CA MET A 116 -18.40 15.53 -2.09
C MET A 116 -18.81 14.09 -2.42
N THR A 117 -17.89 13.15 -2.32
CA THR A 117 -18.16 11.73 -2.57
C THR A 117 -19.13 11.16 -1.53
N ALA A 118 -18.92 11.42 -0.24
CA ALA A 118 -19.80 10.95 0.82
C ALA A 118 -21.23 11.47 0.64
N LYS A 119 -21.39 12.75 0.32
CA LYS A 119 -22.69 13.39 0.08
C LYS A 119 -23.40 12.82 -1.15
N SER A 120 -22.70 12.69 -2.26
CA SER A 120 -23.28 12.23 -3.53
C SER A 120 -23.63 10.74 -3.52
N ALA A 121 -22.74 9.92 -3.00
CA ALA A 121 -22.89 8.47 -2.97
C ALA A 121 -23.72 7.97 -1.78
N GLY A 122 -23.78 8.72 -0.67
CA GLY A 122 -24.55 8.37 0.52
C GLY A 122 -23.93 7.26 1.37
N PHE A 123 -22.61 7.13 1.36
CA PHE A 123 -21.89 6.19 2.22
C PHE A 123 -20.60 6.81 2.77
N CYS A 124 -19.99 6.14 3.75
CA CYS A 124 -18.75 6.56 4.38
C CYS A 124 -17.60 6.71 3.36
N THR A 125 -16.85 7.81 3.46
CA THR A 125 -15.56 7.95 2.79
C THR A 125 -14.46 8.22 3.82
N ALA A 126 -13.24 7.79 3.54
CA ALA A 126 -12.12 8.03 4.42
C ALA A 126 -10.83 8.28 3.64
N ILE A 127 -9.89 8.99 4.25
CA ILE A 127 -8.58 9.31 3.69
C ILE A 127 -7.52 8.84 4.67
N LEU A 128 -6.65 7.93 4.23
CA LEU A 128 -5.46 7.51 4.96
C LEU A 128 -4.26 8.28 4.41
N ARG A 129 -3.67 9.16 5.21
CA ARG A 129 -2.49 9.95 4.81
C ARG A 129 -1.17 9.25 5.14
N GLN A 130 -0.06 9.82 4.68
CA GLN A 130 1.34 9.38 4.92
C GLN A 130 1.58 7.91 4.50
N ILE A 131 1.15 7.53 3.31
CA ILE A 131 1.47 6.24 2.70
C ILE A 131 2.43 6.46 1.50
N PRO A 132 3.72 6.05 1.61
CA PRO A 132 4.40 5.51 2.81
C PRO A 132 4.59 6.55 3.90
N ASN A 133 4.96 6.10 5.10
CA ASN A 133 5.29 6.94 6.25
C ASN A 133 6.69 7.52 6.07
N GLN A 134 6.80 8.70 5.51
CA GLN A 134 8.03 9.31 4.98
C GLN A 134 8.28 10.72 5.55
N PRO A 135 9.52 11.26 5.52
CA PRO A 135 10.73 10.71 4.88
C PRO A 135 11.33 9.51 5.62
N ILE A 136 12.14 8.70 4.92
CA ILE A 136 12.81 7.52 5.47
C ILE A 136 14.29 7.52 5.09
N THR A 137 15.17 7.29 6.08
CA THR A 137 16.60 7.03 5.88
C THR A 137 16.88 5.55 6.05
N TYR A 138 17.51 4.93 5.04
CA TYR A 138 17.95 3.54 5.10
C TYR A 138 19.42 3.49 5.52
N HIS A 139 19.71 3.11 6.77
CA HIS A 139 21.05 3.23 7.38
C HIS A 139 22.13 2.38 6.70
N LYS A 140 21.77 1.21 6.22
CA LYS A 140 22.72 0.26 5.59
C LYS A 140 22.89 0.47 4.08
N ILE A 141 22.34 1.56 3.52
CA ILE A 141 22.50 1.90 2.11
C ILE A 141 23.34 3.15 1.96
N ALA A 142 24.58 2.97 1.47
CA ALA A 142 25.55 4.07 1.28
C ALA A 142 25.22 4.96 0.05
N MET A 143 23.94 5.28 -0.18
CA MET A 143 23.52 6.17 -1.27
C MET A 143 22.82 7.39 -0.69
N GLN A 144 23.28 8.59 -1.07
CA GLN A 144 22.69 9.84 -0.58
C GLN A 144 21.18 9.95 -0.82
N LYS A 145 20.70 9.37 -1.91
CA LYS A 145 19.27 9.35 -2.27
C LYS A 145 18.40 8.49 -1.31
N CYS A 146 19.01 7.62 -0.52
CA CYS A 146 18.33 6.82 0.49
C CYS A 146 18.42 7.41 1.90
N LYS A 147 18.92 8.66 2.02
CA LYS A 147 18.83 9.49 3.22
C LYS A 147 17.67 10.46 3.05
N ASN A 148 16.75 10.50 3.99
CA ASN A 148 15.51 11.29 3.92
C ASN A 148 14.73 11.04 2.62
N GLY A 149 14.68 9.76 2.20
CA GLY A 149 13.99 9.36 0.97
C GLY A 149 12.48 9.58 1.07
N ILE A 150 11.94 10.23 0.05
CA ILE A 150 10.50 10.46 -0.11
C ILE A 150 10.02 9.85 -1.43
N GLU A 151 8.73 9.56 -1.50
CA GLU A 151 8.05 9.10 -2.70
C GLU A 151 8.78 7.89 -3.34
N ASP A 152 9.22 7.98 -4.57
CA ASP A 152 9.84 6.88 -5.30
C ASP A 152 11.19 6.47 -4.71
N TYR A 153 11.93 7.41 -4.10
CA TYR A 153 13.16 7.05 -3.40
C TYR A 153 12.88 6.20 -2.15
N ALA A 154 11.83 6.50 -1.38
CA ALA A 154 11.46 5.66 -0.24
C ALA A 154 11.15 4.21 -0.72
N VAL A 155 10.40 4.07 -1.81
CA VAL A 155 10.07 2.74 -2.37
C VAL A 155 11.31 2.03 -2.90
N PHE A 156 12.04 2.65 -3.82
CA PHE A 156 13.12 1.96 -4.52
C PHE A 156 14.40 1.80 -3.71
N CYS A 157 14.57 2.55 -2.63
CA CYS A 157 15.62 2.25 -1.64
C CYS A 157 15.34 0.94 -0.89
N SER A 158 14.08 0.62 -0.55
CA SER A 158 13.72 -0.68 0.00
C SER A 158 14.02 -1.83 -0.97
N TRP A 159 13.72 -1.63 -2.27
CA TRP A 159 14.08 -2.57 -3.31
C TRP A 159 15.59 -2.76 -3.44
N ARG A 160 16.32 -1.64 -3.44
CA ARG A 160 17.78 -1.67 -3.45
C ARG A 160 18.33 -2.49 -2.28
N LYS A 161 17.81 -2.27 -1.07
CA LYS A 161 18.16 -3.05 0.12
C LYS A 161 17.92 -4.54 -0.11
N PHE A 162 16.72 -4.94 -0.54
CA PHE A 162 16.40 -6.33 -0.82
C PHE A 162 17.33 -6.97 -1.87
N ILE A 163 17.71 -6.21 -2.92
CA ILE A 163 18.55 -6.71 -4.01
C ILE A 163 20.00 -6.93 -3.57
N ILE A 164 20.57 -6.03 -2.76
CA ILE A 164 21.99 -6.10 -2.37
C ILE A 164 22.23 -6.99 -1.16
N ASP A 165 21.31 -7.04 -0.24
CA ASP A 165 21.36 -7.90 0.95
C ASP A 165 20.69 -9.23 0.66
N LYS A 166 21.51 -10.27 0.49
CA LYS A 166 21.02 -11.62 0.17
C LYS A 166 20.22 -12.25 1.31
N MET A 167 20.41 -11.77 2.55
CA MET A 167 19.71 -12.27 3.74
C MET A 167 18.41 -11.49 4.01
N ALA A 168 18.18 -10.35 3.34
CA ALA A 168 16.97 -9.56 3.54
C ALA A 168 15.71 -10.37 3.21
N GLN A 169 14.75 -10.34 4.15
CA GLN A 169 13.44 -10.96 3.99
C GLN A 169 12.49 -10.03 3.21
N PRO A 170 11.35 -10.52 2.70
CA PRO A 170 10.40 -9.70 1.93
C PRO A 170 9.81 -8.51 2.69
N ASP A 171 9.76 -8.54 4.01
CA ASP A 171 9.25 -7.48 4.88
C ASP A 171 10.06 -6.17 4.82
N VAL A 172 11.30 -6.21 4.27
CA VAL A 172 12.07 -4.99 3.98
C VAL A 172 11.50 -4.20 2.81
N LEU A 173 10.61 -4.80 2.00
CA LEU A 173 9.94 -4.12 0.89
C LEU A 173 8.84 -3.22 1.45
N ILE A 174 8.95 -1.92 1.21
CA ILE A 174 8.05 -0.92 1.81
C ILE A 174 6.58 -1.12 1.44
N GLN A 175 6.27 -1.86 0.37
CA GLN A 175 4.92 -2.24 0.02
C GLN A 175 4.23 -3.05 1.14
N PHE A 176 4.98 -3.84 1.88
CA PHE A 176 4.45 -4.64 2.99
C PHE A 176 3.85 -3.77 4.10
N PRO A 177 4.59 -2.82 4.71
CA PRO A 177 4.01 -1.93 5.71
C PRO A 177 2.96 -0.97 5.11
N MET A 178 3.06 -0.56 3.84
CA MET A 178 2.02 0.24 3.18
C MET A 178 0.68 -0.50 3.14
N VAL A 179 0.68 -1.79 2.77
CA VAL A 179 -0.52 -2.63 2.74
C VAL A 179 -1.04 -2.86 4.16
N LYS A 180 -0.17 -3.22 5.11
CA LYS A 180 -0.57 -3.42 6.51
C LYS A 180 -1.19 -2.17 7.12
N ALA A 181 -0.63 -0.98 6.85
CA ALA A 181 -1.21 0.28 7.30
C ALA A 181 -2.61 0.53 6.72
N THR A 182 -2.83 0.17 5.45
CA THR A 182 -4.15 0.25 4.80
C THR A 182 -5.15 -0.70 5.45
N VAL A 183 -4.78 -1.93 5.75
CA VAL A 183 -5.63 -2.90 6.46
C VAL A 183 -5.95 -2.42 7.88
N ARG A 184 -4.96 -1.86 8.61
CA ARG A 184 -5.19 -1.26 9.94
C ARG A 184 -6.11 -0.04 9.88
N ALA A 185 -6.08 0.74 8.80
CA ALA A 185 -7.05 1.81 8.61
C ALA A 185 -8.48 1.27 8.44
N MET A 186 -8.66 0.18 7.69
CA MET A 186 -9.97 -0.49 7.58
C MET A 186 -10.44 -1.01 8.95
N ASP A 187 -9.56 -1.63 9.75
CA ASP A 187 -9.86 -2.09 11.10
C ASP A 187 -10.30 -0.91 11.99
N THR A 188 -9.56 0.20 11.92
CA THR A 188 -9.85 1.43 12.68
C THR A 188 -11.22 2.01 12.30
N ILE A 189 -11.51 2.15 10.99
CA ILE A 189 -12.79 2.68 10.51
C ILE A 189 -13.95 1.82 11.01
N THR A 190 -13.83 0.50 10.89
CA THR A 190 -14.87 -0.43 11.36
C THR A 190 -15.11 -0.28 12.85
N ALA A 191 -14.06 -0.41 13.68
CA ALA A 191 -14.19 -0.36 15.13
C ALA A 191 -14.64 1.01 15.64
N PHE A 192 -14.07 2.09 15.08
CA PHE A 192 -14.39 3.46 15.48
C PHE A 192 -15.84 3.80 15.17
N LEU A 193 -16.30 3.55 13.93
CA LEU A 193 -17.67 3.91 13.55
C LEU A 193 -18.71 3.03 14.22
N GLN A 194 -18.44 1.76 14.46
CA GLN A 194 -19.32 0.89 15.23
C GLN A 194 -19.55 1.45 16.64
N LYS A 195 -18.49 1.90 17.31
CA LYS A 195 -18.55 2.52 18.66
C LYS A 195 -19.23 3.88 18.62
N GLU A 196 -18.79 4.77 17.73
CA GLU A 196 -19.24 6.17 17.69
C GLU A 196 -20.71 6.30 17.28
N SER A 197 -21.21 5.41 16.43
CA SER A 197 -22.61 5.40 15.98
C SER A 197 -23.54 4.54 16.82
N ALA A 198 -23.08 4.02 17.96
CA ALA A 198 -23.82 3.04 18.78
C ALA A 198 -24.36 1.84 17.94
N GLY A 199 -23.52 1.34 17.03
CA GLY A 199 -23.82 0.16 16.20
C GLY A 199 -24.63 0.44 14.93
N LYS A 200 -25.02 1.68 14.65
CA LYS A 200 -25.76 2.03 13.42
C LYS A 200 -24.91 1.94 12.16
N MET A 201 -23.61 2.20 12.28
CA MET A 201 -22.62 2.03 11.21
C MET A 201 -21.81 0.75 11.48
N ASN A 202 -21.91 -0.21 10.59
CA ASN A 202 -21.13 -1.47 10.68
C ASN A 202 -20.41 -1.69 9.35
N ILE A 203 -19.28 -1.01 9.18
CA ILE A 203 -18.49 -1.07 7.95
C ILE A 203 -17.83 -2.44 7.84
N ALA A 204 -18.32 -3.25 6.92
CA ALA A 204 -17.83 -4.60 6.64
C ALA A 204 -17.20 -4.72 5.24
N LYS A 205 -17.39 -3.71 4.37
CA LYS A 205 -16.92 -3.71 2.99
C LYS A 205 -16.20 -2.41 2.68
N PHE A 206 -15.14 -2.53 1.87
CA PHE A 206 -14.34 -1.38 1.46
C PHE A 206 -14.19 -1.32 -0.05
N MET A 207 -14.20 -0.09 -0.56
CA MET A 207 -13.65 0.24 -1.86
C MET A 207 -12.34 0.97 -1.63
N LEU A 208 -11.30 0.65 -2.40
CA LEU A 208 -9.99 1.29 -2.27
C LEU A 208 -9.66 2.12 -3.51
N THR A 209 -9.00 3.26 -3.32
CA THR A 209 -8.39 4.02 -4.41
C THR A 209 -7.12 4.71 -3.96
N GLY A 210 -6.26 5.02 -4.89
CA GLY A 210 -5.02 5.74 -4.64
C GLY A 210 -4.24 5.96 -5.91
N GLY A 211 -3.41 7.01 -5.93
CA GLY A 211 -2.59 7.36 -7.09
C GLY A 211 -1.19 6.74 -7.03
N SER A 212 -0.67 6.30 -8.21
CA SER A 212 0.70 5.81 -8.35
C SER A 212 1.01 4.66 -7.36
N LYS A 213 2.01 4.79 -6.50
CA LYS A 213 2.36 3.78 -5.49
C LYS A 213 1.23 3.47 -4.49
N ARG A 214 0.26 4.39 -4.30
CA ARG A 214 -0.94 4.16 -3.47
C ARG A 214 -1.99 3.34 -4.23
N GLY A 215 -2.05 3.48 -5.56
CA GLY A 215 -2.78 2.58 -6.44
C GLY A 215 -2.19 1.16 -6.40
N TRP A 216 -0.87 1.05 -6.38
CA TRP A 216 -0.18 -0.22 -6.13
C TRP A 216 -0.58 -0.84 -4.79
N THR A 217 -0.60 -0.02 -3.73
CA THR A 217 -1.06 -0.47 -2.40
C THR A 217 -2.50 -0.97 -2.43
N SER A 218 -3.39 -0.32 -3.17
CA SER A 218 -4.80 -0.75 -3.30
C SER A 218 -4.92 -2.13 -3.97
N TRP A 219 -4.11 -2.41 -5.01
CA TRP A 219 -4.02 -3.73 -5.63
C TRP A 219 -3.60 -4.81 -4.63
N LEU A 220 -2.50 -4.56 -3.93
CA LEU A 220 -1.93 -5.52 -2.99
C LEU A 220 -2.85 -5.74 -1.77
N ALA A 221 -3.52 -4.68 -1.29
CA ALA A 221 -4.47 -4.78 -0.19
C ALA A 221 -5.71 -5.59 -0.59
N ALA A 222 -6.22 -5.41 -1.82
CA ALA A 222 -7.33 -6.20 -2.34
C ALA A 222 -7.00 -7.70 -2.45
N ALA A 223 -5.72 -8.03 -2.68
CA ALA A 223 -5.29 -9.43 -2.76
C ALA A 223 -5.19 -10.14 -1.40
N VAL A 224 -5.14 -9.40 -0.28
CA VAL A 224 -4.93 -9.98 1.07
C VAL A 224 -6.07 -9.74 2.06
N ASP A 225 -7.09 -8.94 1.68
CA ASP A 225 -8.21 -8.63 2.58
C ASP A 225 -9.56 -8.75 1.86
N GLU A 226 -10.34 -9.76 2.22
CA GLU A 226 -11.63 -10.09 1.61
C GLU A 226 -12.71 -8.99 1.81
N ARG A 227 -12.50 -8.06 2.72
CA ARG A 227 -13.41 -6.91 2.89
C ARG A 227 -13.33 -5.93 1.73
N VAL A 228 -12.26 -5.98 0.91
CA VAL A 228 -12.11 -5.15 -0.28
C VAL A 228 -12.95 -5.72 -1.42
N VAL A 229 -14.09 -5.10 -1.68
CA VAL A 229 -15.04 -5.53 -2.71
C VAL A 229 -14.81 -4.87 -4.07
N SER A 230 -14.04 -3.79 -4.11
CA SER A 230 -13.67 -3.08 -5.33
C SER A 230 -12.44 -2.21 -5.08
N PHE A 231 -11.66 -1.96 -6.12
CA PHE A 231 -10.54 -1.02 -6.06
C PHE A 231 -10.32 -0.33 -7.41
N ALA A 232 -9.84 0.91 -7.35
CA ALA A 232 -9.53 1.75 -8.50
C ALA A 232 -8.11 2.32 -8.36
N PRO A 233 -7.08 1.64 -8.86
CA PRO A 233 -5.72 2.16 -8.86
C PRO A 233 -5.59 3.23 -9.95
N LEU A 234 -5.19 4.45 -9.55
CA LEU A 234 -5.02 5.56 -10.47
C LEU A 234 -3.55 5.68 -10.88
N VAL A 235 -3.31 5.91 -12.17
CA VAL A 235 -1.98 6.12 -12.77
C VAL A 235 -0.93 5.08 -12.32
N PHE A 236 -1.34 3.81 -12.31
CA PHE A 236 -0.50 2.68 -11.94
C PHE A 236 -0.72 1.49 -12.90
N ASP A 237 0.32 1.14 -13.67
CA ASP A 237 0.31 0.05 -14.64
C ASP A 237 1.52 -0.92 -14.48
N PHE A 238 2.02 -1.09 -13.27
CA PHE A 238 3.15 -1.99 -12.97
C PHE A 238 2.73 -3.47 -12.92
N LEU A 239 1.99 -3.90 -13.92
CA LEU A 239 1.66 -5.31 -14.09
C LEU A 239 2.74 -5.99 -14.94
N ASN A 240 3.20 -7.18 -14.51
CA ASN A 240 4.30 -7.89 -15.16
C ASN A 240 5.54 -6.99 -15.28
N ILE A 241 6.01 -6.53 -14.13
CA ILE A 241 7.04 -5.49 -14.00
C ILE A 241 8.25 -5.72 -14.92
N ILE A 242 8.79 -6.93 -14.96
CA ILE A 242 9.98 -7.23 -15.77
C ILE A 242 9.69 -7.03 -17.26
N LYS A 243 8.60 -7.60 -17.78
CA LYS A 243 8.25 -7.48 -19.19
C LYS A 243 7.88 -6.04 -19.57
N SER A 244 7.11 -5.35 -18.71
CA SER A 244 6.72 -3.96 -18.95
C SER A 244 7.94 -3.04 -19.01
N TRP A 245 8.93 -3.23 -18.13
CA TRP A 245 10.12 -2.40 -18.13
C TRP A 245 11.03 -2.67 -19.33
N HIS A 246 11.20 -3.92 -19.73
CA HIS A 246 11.90 -4.25 -20.99
C HIS A 246 11.18 -3.68 -22.21
N HIS A 247 9.83 -3.71 -22.21
CA HIS A 247 9.05 -3.12 -23.31
C HIS A 247 9.26 -1.61 -23.37
N GLN A 248 9.13 -0.90 -22.25
CA GLN A 248 9.36 0.55 -22.20
C GLN A 248 10.77 0.94 -22.65
N TYR A 249 11.80 0.23 -22.15
CA TYR A 249 13.17 0.50 -22.59
C TYR A 249 13.33 0.40 -24.09
N ARG A 250 12.74 -0.62 -24.73
CA ARG A 250 12.79 -0.79 -26.19
C ARG A 250 11.97 0.27 -26.93
N ALA A 251 10.77 0.58 -26.42
CA ALA A 251 9.87 1.55 -27.06
C ALA A 251 10.45 2.97 -27.08
N TYR A 252 11.19 3.35 -26.04
CA TYR A 252 11.76 4.68 -25.90
C TYR A 252 13.27 4.74 -26.23
N CYS A 253 13.86 3.64 -26.67
CA CYS A 253 15.32 3.50 -26.87
C CYS A 253 16.14 3.91 -25.64
N GLY A 254 15.60 3.73 -24.46
CA GLY A 254 16.23 4.08 -23.20
C GLY A 254 15.24 4.21 -22.04
N TRP A 255 15.73 4.65 -20.88
CA TRP A 255 14.89 4.91 -19.71
C TRP A 255 14.30 6.30 -19.80
N THR A 256 12.97 6.40 -19.66
CA THR A 256 12.27 7.69 -19.58
C THR A 256 12.59 8.41 -18.25
N PHE A 257 12.24 9.69 -18.15
CA PHE A 257 12.39 10.47 -16.92
C PHE A 257 11.66 9.84 -15.72
N ALA A 258 10.55 9.17 -15.94
CA ALA A 258 9.77 8.49 -14.91
C ALA A 258 10.58 7.37 -14.22
N TRP A 259 11.56 6.78 -14.89
CA TRP A 259 12.43 5.73 -14.36
C TRP A 259 13.75 6.26 -13.77
N ARG A 260 13.90 7.57 -13.66
CA ARG A 260 15.10 8.21 -13.13
C ARG A 260 15.54 7.63 -11.78
N HIS A 261 14.62 7.48 -10.84
CA HIS A 261 14.90 6.97 -9.49
C HIS A 261 15.47 5.55 -9.52
N ILE A 262 14.88 4.68 -10.33
CA ILE A 262 15.29 3.28 -10.48
C ILE A 262 16.66 3.18 -11.16
N HIS A 263 16.92 4.05 -12.13
CA HIS A 263 18.21 4.14 -12.81
C HIS A 263 19.32 4.63 -11.88
N GLU A 264 19.10 5.75 -11.17
CA GLU A 264 20.05 6.32 -10.20
C GLU A 264 20.39 5.32 -9.09
N LEU A 265 19.42 4.53 -8.62
CA LEU A 265 19.61 3.46 -7.65
C LEU A 265 20.22 2.19 -8.25
N LYS A 266 20.57 2.18 -9.54
CA LYS A 266 21.17 1.06 -10.27
C LYS A 266 20.33 -0.23 -10.25
N ILE A 267 19.02 -0.12 -10.04
CA ILE A 267 18.08 -1.25 -10.03
C ILE A 267 17.89 -1.79 -11.44
N THR A 268 17.85 -0.90 -12.46
CA THR A 268 17.73 -1.27 -13.88
C THR A 268 18.77 -2.30 -14.33
N ARG A 269 19.95 -2.31 -13.71
CA ARG A 269 21.03 -3.28 -14.00
C ARG A 269 20.77 -4.68 -13.41
N LYS A 270 19.66 -4.87 -12.69
CA LYS A 270 19.34 -6.10 -11.95
C LYS A 270 18.06 -6.79 -12.42
N LEU A 271 17.39 -6.27 -13.44
CA LEU A 271 16.07 -6.74 -13.90
C LEU A 271 16.01 -8.25 -14.17
N ASP A 272 17.03 -8.80 -14.78
CA ASP A 272 17.05 -10.22 -15.18
C ASP A 272 17.68 -11.15 -14.13
N THR A 273 18.09 -10.60 -12.99
CA THR A 273 18.70 -11.41 -11.93
C THR A 273 17.64 -12.25 -11.18
N PRO A 274 18.01 -13.45 -10.68
CA PRO A 274 17.11 -14.26 -9.86
C PRO A 274 16.57 -13.50 -8.65
N ARG A 275 17.39 -12.64 -8.02
CA ARG A 275 16.97 -11.87 -6.85
C ARG A 275 15.90 -10.83 -7.19
N PHE A 276 15.97 -10.20 -8.36
CA PHE A 276 14.95 -9.27 -8.82
C PHE A 276 13.64 -10.01 -9.16
N LYS A 277 13.72 -11.20 -9.75
CA LYS A 277 12.55 -12.06 -9.99
C LYS A 277 11.84 -12.45 -8.67
N ILE A 278 12.61 -12.73 -7.61
CA ILE A 278 12.07 -12.98 -6.28
C ILE A 278 11.39 -11.70 -5.75
N LEU A 279 12.04 -10.55 -5.84
CA LEU A 279 11.46 -9.27 -5.42
C LEU A 279 10.12 -9.02 -6.09
N THR A 280 10.06 -9.06 -7.43
CA THR A 280 8.83 -8.80 -8.18
C THR A 280 7.73 -9.79 -7.85
N SER A 281 8.06 -11.03 -7.52
CA SER A 281 7.05 -12.02 -7.10
C SER A 281 6.34 -11.71 -5.77
N HIS A 282 6.84 -10.75 -4.99
CA HIS A 282 6.20 -10.29 -3.76
C HIS A 282 5.39 -9.01 -3.94
N VAL A 283 5.65 -8.24 -5.01
CA VAL A 283 5.08 -6.90 -5.17
C VAL A 283 4.39 -6.67 -6.52
N ASP A 284 4.54 -7.57 -7.49
CA ASP A 284 3.86 -7.47 -8.78
C ASP A 284 2.41 -7.92 -8.65
N PRO A 285 1.43 -7.03 -8.84
CA PRO A 285 0.02 -7.38 -8.69
C PRO A 285 -0.43 -8.51 -9.61
N LEU A 286 0.16 -8.65 -10.81
CA LEU A 286 -0.19 -9.73 -11.72
C LEU A 286 0.11 -11.12 -11.14
N VAL A 287 1.18 -11.23 -10.34
CA VAL A 287 1.51 -12.49 -9.66
C VAL A 287 0.49 -12.83 -8.60
N LEU A 288 -0.10 -11.81 -7.95
CA LEU A 288 -1.09 -11.98 -6.88
C LEU A 288 -2.52 -12.17 -7.42
N LEU A 289 -2.82 -11.61 -8.61
CA LEU A 289 -4.14 -11.73 -9.26
C LEU A 289 -4.52 -13.14 -9.69
N SER A 290 -3.57 -14.05 -9.83
CA SER A 290 -3.88 -15.45 -10.17
C SER A 290 -4.68 -16.19 -9.08
N PHE A 291 -5.09 -15.49 -8.00
CA PHE A 291 -5.80 -16.02 -6.84
C PHE A 291 -7.11 -15.25 -6.52
N LEU A 292 -7.43 -14.18 -7.26
CA LEU A 292 -8.73 -13.53 -7.26
C LEU A 292 -9.66 -14.15 -8.31
#